data_791a296d116be9f13d7bab51f9ce91bb
#
_entry.id   791a296d116be9f13d7bab51f9ce91bb
#
_cell.length_a   1.000
_cell.length_b   1.000
_cell.length_c   1.000
_cell.angle_alpha   90.00
_cell.angle_beta   90.00
_cell.angle_gamma   90.00
#
_symmetry.space_group_name_H-M   'P 1'
#
loop_
_entity.id
_entity.type
_entity.pdbx_description
1 polymer ?
#
loop_
_entity_poly.entity_id
_entity_poly.type
_entity_poly.pdbx_seq_one_letter_code
_entity_poly.pdbx_strand_id
1 'polypeptide(L)'
;MPGYEWIGDKERDQVNQVFDTGILFRYEFKEERKGVYKVREFEEKFATFNGVGYAQAVTSGSTALKVALAALGIKPGDEVITQGFTFIATFEAIIEAGAIPIPAEIDDTLNLDPYDFEKKITPRTKAVIPVHMLGSPARIREIIEIAKKNGLKVLEDTAQALGASVDGRRVGSLGDAGTFSFDFYKTITTGEGGMVITNDKDTYIRASEYADHGHDHNPAVGRALEGRSFLGFNYRMTEMQGAVGLAQLERLPEILDVQKKNQEKIRNLLANMKGVQLRSLPAGGVDSHTHVCFFLPDSQKAADFHKKITSAGVSAIYFKNNLWHFFHNWEHLLSKSTAWPGSFPFCETFCDTDIDYTSDMLPKTEQYLSRTIVLPISLKLTEAGIDKICGVLESAGKTLL
;
A
#
# COMPACT_ATOMS: atom_id res chain seq x y z
N MET A 1 -1.82 11.82 1.45
CA MET A 1 -2.75 11.04 2.31
C MET A 1 -2.62 11.62 3.70
N PRO A 2 -3.70 11.98 4.39
CA PRO A 2 -3.64 13.07 5.39
C PRO A 2 -3.83 12.68 6.86
N GLY A 3 -3.58 11.45 7.29
CA GLY A 3 -3.81 11.05 8.70
C GLY A 3 -3.14 11.97 9.73
N TYR A 4 -1.93 12.44 9.44
CA TYR A 4 -1.21 13.37 10.30
C TYR A 4 -1.87 14.75 10.42
N GLU A 5 -2.74 15.15 9.49
CA GLU A 5 -3.43 16.45 9.54
C GLU A 5 -4.44 16.54 10.69
N TRP A 6 -4.86 15.38 11.24
CA TRP A 6 -5.86 15.25 12.29
C TRP A 6 -5.36 14.58 13.55
N ILE A 7 -4.08 14.58 13.82
CA ILE A 7 -3.54 14.16 15.11
C ILE A 7 -3.93 15.21 16.19
N GLY A 8 -4.49 14.75 17.31
CA GLY A 8 -4.99 15.63 18.36
C GLY A 8 -5.26 14.94 19.69
N ASP A 9 -6.33 15.35 20.36
CA ASP A 9 -6.63 14.91 21.73
C ASP A 9 -7.02 13.42 21.80
N LYS A 10 -7.71 12.87 20.80
CA LYS A 10 -8.06 11.43 20.79
C LYS A 10 -6.82 10.54 20.80
N GLU A 11 -5.80 10.87 20.01
CA GLU A 11 -4.53 10.14 19.99
C GLU A 11 -3.79 10.32 21.32
N ARG A 12 -3.78 11.53 21.87
CA ARG A 12 -3.16 11.85 23.17
C ARG A 12 -3.80 11.03 24.30
N ASP A 13 -5.12 10.94 24.33
CA ASP A 13 -5.85 10.20 25.36
C ASP A 13 -5.55 8.69 25.30
N GLN A 14 -5.47 8.10 24.10
CA GLN A 14 -5.11 6.70 23.94
C GLN A 14 -3.66 6.41 24.35
N VAL A 15 -2.74 7.33 24.03
CA VAL A 15 -1.32 7.24 24.41
C VAL A 15 -1.13 7.39 25.92
N ASN A 16 -1.85 8.30 26.57
CA ASN A 16 -1.79 8.48 28.02
C ASN A 16 -2.19 7.21 28.76
N GLN A 17 -3.20 6.45 28.28
CA GLN A 17 -3.57 5.17 28.89
C GLN A 17 -2.41 4.16 28.86
N VAL A 18 -1.55 4.20 27.85
CA VAL A 18 -0.34 3.35 27.81
C VAL A 18 0.67 3.83 28.85
N PHE A 19 0.91 5.13 28.96
CA PHE A 19 1.81 5.68 29.97
C PHE A 19 1.34 5.41 31.41
N ASP A 20 0.04 5.42 31.68
CA ASP A 20 -0.54 5.10 32.99
C ASP A 20 -0.24 3.66 33.45
N THR A 21 0.05 2.75 32.51
CA THR A 21 0.49 1.40 32.81
C THR A 21 2.00 1.24 32.86
N GLY A 22 2.74 2.09 32.14
CA GLY A 22 4.18 1.97 31.90
C GLY A 22 4.57 0.81 30.98
N ILE A 23 3.61 0.05 30.43
CA ILE A 23 3.87 -1.13 29.59
C ILE A 23 3.81 -0.75 28.11
N LEU A 24 4.97 -0.57 27.50
CA LEU A 24 5.12 -0.22 26.07
C LEU A 24 5.23 -1.48 25.18
N PHE A 25 5.54 -2.62 25.77
CA PHE A 25 5.74 -3.89 25.09
C PHE A 25 4.40 -4.57 24.79
N ARG A 26 4.25 -5.19 23.62
CA ARG A 26 3.01 -5.78 23.13
C ARG A 26 2.51 -6.98 23.95
N TYR A 27 3.42 -7.78 24.52
CA TYR A 27 3.14 -9.05 25.21
C TYR A 27 3.36 -8.96 26.72
N GLU A 28 2.93 -10.00 27.46
CA GLU A 28 3.17 -10.16 28.92
C GLU A 28 2.56 -9.05 29.81
N PHE A 29 2.97 -9.00 31.06
CA PHE A 29 2.62 -7.99 32.07
C PHE A 29 1.13 -7.85 32.31
N LYS A 30 0.40 -8.98 32.38
CA LYS A 30 -1.07 -9.01 32.47
C LYS A 30 -1.62 -8.17 33.61
N GLU A 31 -1.00 -8.25 34.80
CA GLU A 31 -1.45 -7.54 35.99
C GLU A 31 -1.18 -6.05 35.89
N GLU A 32 0.04 -5.66 35.45
CA GLU A 32 0.48 -4.28 35.35
C GLU A 32 -0.27 -3.51 34.25
N ARG A 33 -0.71 -4.21 33.18
CA ARG A 33 -1.48 -3.61 32.09
C ARG A 33 -2.87 -3.11 32.47
N LYS A 34 -3.46 -3.62 33.54
CA LYS A 34 -4.81 -3.23 33.98
C LYS A 34 -5.85 -3.30 32.84
N GLY A 35 -5.69 -4.26 31.94
CA GLY A 35 -6.57 -4.44 30.78
C GLY A 35 -6.24 -3.58 29.54
N VAL A 36 -5.17 -2.80 29.54
CA VAL A 36 -4.77 -1.96 28.39
C VAL A 36 -3.91 -2.76 27.40
N TYR A 37 -4.44 -3.04 26.20
CA TYR A 37 -3.81 -3.80 25.12
C TYR A 37 -4.06 -3.11 23.78
N LYS A 38 -3.43 -1.97 23.53
CA LYS A 38 -3.75 -1.10 22.40
C LYS A 38 -3.46 -1.72 21.04
N VAL A 39 -2.36 -2.49 20.93
CA VAL A 39 -2.05 -3.20 19.67
C VAL A 39 -3.10 -4.26 19.38
N ARG A 40 -3.48 -5.08 20.37
CA ARG A 40 -4.50 -6.11 20.18
C ARG A 40 -5.86 -5.51 19.80
N GLU A 41 -6.28 -4.49 20.52
CA GLU A 41 -7.53 -3.78 20.24
C GLU A 41 -7.52 -3.14 18.83
N PHE A 42 -6.39 -2.58 18.42
CA PHE A 42 -6.22 -2.04 17.07
C PHE A 42 -6.34 -3.13 16.01
N GLU A 43 -5.70 -4.29 16.19
CA GLU A 43 -5.81 -5.45 15.29
C GLU A 43 -7.24 -5.94 15.16
N GLU A 44 -7.94 -6.15 16.28
CA GLU A 44 -9.32 -6.64 16.30
C GLU A 44 -10.27 -5.67 15.57
N LYS A 45 -10.17 -4.37 15.86
CA LYS A 45 -10.97 -3.34 15.18
C LYS A 45 -10.60 -3.17 13.71
N PHE A 46 -9.32 -3.31 13.36
CA PHE A 46 -8.86 -3.22 11.97
C PHE A 46 -9.33 -4.42 11.14
N ALA A 47 -9.29 -5.64 11.70
CA ALA A 47 -9.85 -6.83 11.09
C ALA A 47 -11.36 -6.66 10.85
N THR A 48 -12.09 -6.18 11.86
CA THR A 48 -13.54 -5.89 11.77
C THR A 48 -13.85 -4.86 10.68
N PHE A 49 -13.11 -3.75 10.63
CA PHE A 49 -13.28 -2.70 9.62
C PHE A 49 -13.11 -3.23 8.19
N ASN A 50 -12.15 -4.12 7.99
CA ASN A 50 -11.85 -4.71 6.69
C ASN A 50 -12.69 -5.98 6.39
N GLY A 51 -13.48 -6.48 7.34
CA GLY A 51 -14.34 -7.67 7.16
C GLY A 51 -13.54 -8.97 7.02
N VAL A 52 -12.45 -9.10 7.77
CA VAL A 52 -11.57 -10.29 7.77
C VAL A 52 -11.49 -10.91 9.16
N GLY A 53 -11.05 -12.17 9.22
CA GLY A 53 -10.93 -12.91 10.49
C GLY A 53 -9.73 -12.49 11.34
N TYR A 54 -8.63 -12.05 10.72
CA TYR A 54 -7.35 -11.86 11.41
C TYR A 54 -6.59 -10.64 10.92
N ALA A 55 -5.89 -9.99 11.86
CA ALA A 55 -4.94 -8.90 11.59
C ALA A 55 -3.71 -9.04 12.49
N GLN A 56 -2.53 -8.82 11.95
CA GLN A 56 -1.24 -8.82 12.64
C GLN A 56 -0.55 -7.48 12.43
N ALA A 57 -0.41 -6.70 13.49
CA ALA A 57 0.29 -5.43 13.46
C ALA A 57 1.82 -5.62 13.46
N VAL A 58 2.49 -4.82 12.65
CA VAL A 58 3.96 -4.84 12.48
C VAL A 58 4.53 -3.42 12.43
N THR A 59 5.86 -3.30 12.37
CA THR A 59 6.58 -2.02 12.51
C THR A 59 6.47 -1.07 11.32
N SER A 60 6.14 -1.55 10.11
CA SER A 60 6.01 -0.72 8.90
C SER A 60 5.25 -1.44 7.80
N GLY A 61 4.85 -0.71 6.75
CA GLY A 61 4.27 -1.32 5.54
C GLY A 61 5.25 -2.27 4.82
N SER A 62 6.53 -1.93 4.78
CA SER A 62 7.58 -2.80 4.20
C SER A 62 7.71 -4.12 4.95
N THR A 63 7.69 -4.07 6.30
CA THR A 63 7.70 -5.28 7.12
C THR A 63 6.39 -6.06 7.01
N ALA A 64 5.25 -5.40 6.77
CA ALA A 64 3.98 -6.09 6.50
C ALA A 64 4.06 -6.94 5.23
N LEU A 65 4.60 -6.38 4.14
CA LEU A 65 4.83 -7.12 2.89
C LEU A 65 5.77 -8.32 3.11
N LYS A 66 6.90 -8.11 3.79
CA LYS A 66 7.86 -9.18 4.10
C LYS A 66 7.25 -10.29 4.95
N VAL A 67 6.51 -9.92 6.00
CA VAL A 67 5.82 -10.88 6.88
C VAL A 67 4.75 -11.65 6.12
N ALA A 68 3.96 -10.99 5.27
CA ALA A 68 2.94 -11.63 4.47
C ALA A 68 3.54 -12.60 3.44
N LEU A 69 4.61 -12.24 2.75
CA LEU A 69 5.32 -13.13 1.81
C LEU A 69 5.84 -14.40 2.51
N ALA A 70 6.46 -14.25 3.68
CA ALA A 70 6.91 -15.38 4.48
C ALA A 70 5.74 -16.26 4.96
N ALA A 71 4.62 -15.65 5.39
CA ALA A 71 3.42 -16.36 5.83
C ALA A 71 2.76 -17.13 4.69
N LEU A 72 2.74 -16.58 3.48
CA LEU A 72 2.23 -17.22 2.26
C LEU A 72 3.17 -18.31 1.71
N GLY A 73 4.35 -18.49 2.30
CA GLY A 73 5.30 -19.53 1.92
C GLY A 73 6.16 -19.21 0.71
N ILE A 74 6.30 -17.94 0.35
CA ILE A 74 7.22 -17.49 -0.70
C ILE A 74 8.66 -17.71 -0.21
N LYS A 75 9.50 -18.23 -1.09
CA LYS A 75 10.86 -18.68 -0.77
C LYS A 75 11.88 -18.22 -1.83
N PRO A 76 13.18 -18.30 -1.52
CA PRO A 76 14.23 -17.96 -2.48
C PRO A 76 14.07 -18.70 -3.82
N GLY A 77 14.20 -17.94 -4.92
CA GLY A 77 14.04 -18.42 -6.30
C GLY A 77 12.60 -18.42 -6.85
N ASP A 78 11.59 -18.21 -6.02
CA ASP A 78 10.22 -18.00 -6.48
C ASP A 78 10.11 -16.68 -7.24
N GLU A 79 9.29 -16.64 -8.29
CA GLU A 79 8.96 -15.40 -8.98
C GLU A 79 7.66 -14.82 -8.40
N VAL A 80 7.68 -13.49 -8.17
CA VAL A 80 6.52 -12.73 -7.71
C VAL A 80 6.26 -11.58 -8.68
N ILE A 81 5.09 -11.58 -9.32
CA ILE A 81 4.71 -10.55 -10.30
C ILE A 81 4.12 -9.36 -9.55
N THR A 82 4.56 -8.15 -9.90
CA THR A 82 3.97 -6.89 -9.43
C THR A 82 4.07 -5.81 -10.49
N GLN A 83 3.33 -4.73 -10.33
CA GLN A 83 3.32 -3.61 -11.28
C GLN A 83 4.56 -2.72 -11.18
N GLY A 84 5.01 -2.15 -12.32
CA GLY A 84 6.15 -1.22 -12.36
C GLY A 84 5.86 0.19 -11.83
N PHE A 85 4.61 0.49 -11.51
CA PHE A 85 4.20 1.72 -10.83
C PHE A 85 3.72 1.38 -9.41
N THR A 86 4.60 1.51 -8.45
CA THR A 86 4.37 1.28 -7.02
C THR A 86 5.42 2.03 -6.21
N PHE A 87 5.29 2.08 -4.89
CA PHE A 87 6.42 2.43 -4.03
C PHE A 87 7.43 1.28 -4.02
N ILE A 88 8.71 1.62 -4.03
CA ILE A 88 9.79 0.63 -4.17
C ILE A 88 9.76 -0.50 -3.15
N ALA A 89 9.19 -0.28 -1.96
CA ALA A 89 9.08 -1.29 -0.89
C ALA A 89 8.41 -2.60 -1.33
N THR A 90 7.52 -2.56 -2.34
CA THR A 90 6.91 -3.78 -2.89
C THR A 90 7.97 -4.67 -3.53
N PHE A 91 8.90 -4.10 -4.30
CA PHE A 91 10.02 -4.83 -4.90
C PHE A 91 11.05 -5.25 -3.85
N GLU A 92 11.40 -4.33 -2.94
CA GLU A 92 12.35 -4.61 -1.85
C GLU A 92 11.88 -5.77 -0.98
N ALA A 93 10.59 -5.86 -0.66
CA ALA A 93 10.05 -6.97 0.14
C ALA A 93 10.15 -8.32 -0.59
N ILE A 94 9.95 -8.33 -1.92
CA ILE A 94 10.13 -9.54 -2.74
C ILE A 94 11.61 -9.96 -2.71
N ILE A 95 12.53 -9.02 -2.95
CA ILE A 95 13.98 -9.27 -2.93
C ILE A 95 14.43 -9.75 -1.56
N GLU A 96 13.96 -9.12 -0.48
CA GLU A 96 14.26 -9.50 0.90
C GLU A 96 13.68 -10.87 1.31
N ALA A 97 12.66 -11.36 0.60
CA ALA A 97 12.19 -12.75 0.73
C ALA A 97 13.07 -13.76 -0.05
N GLY A 98 14.09 -13.27 -0.77
CA GLY A 98 14.90 -14.07 -1.68
C GLY A 98 14.21 -14.41 -3.01
N ALA A 99 13.02 -13.86 -3.23
CA ALA A 99 12.25 -14.06 -4.45
C ALA A 99 12.64 -13.05 -5.55
N ILE A 100 12.24 -13.34 -6.77
CA ILE A 100 12.56 -12.55 -7.95
C ILE A 100 11.35 -11.71 -8.35
N PRO A 101 11.42 -10.38 -8.29
CA PRO A 101 10.32 -9.53 -8.73
C PRO A 101 10.20 -9.51 -10.25
N ILE A 102 9.01 -9.79 -10.77
CA ILE A 102 8.68 -9.71 -12.20
C ILE A 102 7.83 -8.46 -12.43
N PRO A 103 8.39 -7.39 -13.02
CA PRO A 103 7.64 -6.17 -13.26
C PRO A 103 6.60 -6.37 -14.37
N ALA A 104 5.39 -5.87 -14.15
CA ALA A 104 4.30 -5.90 -15.11
C ALA A 104 3.76 -4.49 -15.39
N GLU A 105 3.11 -4.36 -16.55
CA GLU A 105 2.48 -3.12 -17.00
C GLU A 105 1.30 -2.72 -16.11
N ILE A 106 0.95 -1.44 -16.18
CA ILE A 106 -0.29 -0.92 -15.64
C ILE A 106 -1.34 -0.69 -16.73
N ASP A 107 -2.59 -0.58 -16.32
CA ASP A 107 -3.70 -0.18 -17.18
C ASP A 107 -4.20 1.26 -16.87
N ASP A 108 -5.38 1.61 -17.40
CA ASP A 108 -6.02 2.92 -17.22
C ASP A 108 -6.52 3.18 -15.80
N THR A 109 -6.45 2.19 -14.92
CA THR A 109 -6.66 2.36 -13.47
C THR A 109 -5.38 2.80 -12.73
N LEU A 110 -4.25 2.91 -13.43
CA LEU A 110 -2.90 3.10 -12.87
C LEU A 110 -2.49 1.98 -11.91
N ASN A 111 -3.06 0.80 -12.04
CA ASN A 111 -2.73 -0.40 -11.28
C ASN A 111 -2.36 -1.54 -12.23
N LEU A 112 -1.99 -2.69 -11.66
CA LEU A 112 -1.58 -3.87 -12.42
C LEU A 112 -2.57 -4.21 -13.54
N ASP A 113 -2.06 -4.31 -14.78
CA ASP A 113 -2.81 -4.81 -15.92
C ASP A 113 -2.97 -6.32 -15.84
N PRO A 114 -4.20 -6.85 -15.65
CA PRO A 114 -4.42 -8.30 -15.56
C PRO A 114 -3.96 -9.07 -16.79
N TYR A 115 -4.03 -8.45 -17.98
CA TYR A 115 -3.63 -9.06 -19.23
C TYR A 115 -2.11 -9.22 -19.34
N ASP A 116 -1.35 -8.22 -18.90
CA ASP A 116 0.12 -8.34 -18.86
C ASP A 116 0.57 -9.27 -17.75
N PHE A 117 -0.11 -9.22 -16.58
CA PHE A 117 0.09 -10.21 -15.51
C PHE A 117 -0.02 -11.65 -16.03
N GLU A 118 -1.13 -11.99 -16.71
CA GLU A 118 -1.35 -13.36 -17.22
C GLU A 118 -0.22 -13.80 -18.17
N LYS A 119 0.26 -12.90 -19.03
CA LYS A 119 1.35 -13.19 -19.98
C LYS A 119 2.71 -13.46 -19.32
N LYS A 120 2.95 -12.87 -18.15
CA LYS A 120 4.24 -12.97 -17.44
C LYS A 120 4.33 -14.18 -16.50
N ILE A 121 3.27 -14.98 -16.39
CA ILE A 121 3.26 -16.18 -15.56
C ILE A 121 4.20 -17.24 -16.15
N THR A 122 5.10 -17.75 -15.31
CA THR A 122 6.00 -18.87 -15.59
C THR A 122 5.78 -20.02 -14.60
N PRO A 123 6.38 -21.18 -14.77
CA PRO A 123 6.33 -22.26 -13.77
C PRO A 123 6.92 -21.90 -12.41
N ARG A 124 7.79 -20.88 -12.34
CA ARG A 124 8.39 -20.37 -11.09
C ARG A 124 7.52 -19.32 -10.42
N THR A 125 6.55 -18.74 -11.09
CA THR A 125 5.64 -17.76 -10.48
C THR A 125 4.85 -18.43 -9.36
N LYS A 126 4.86 -17.83 -8.16
CA LYS A 126 4.16 -18.34 -6.97
C LYS A 126 3.17 -17.34 -6.39
N ALA A 127 3.38 -16.05 -6.66
CA ALA A 127 2.46 -15.03 -6.19
C ALA A 127 2.36 -13.85 -7.16
N VAL A 128 1.30 -13.06 -6.98
CA VAL A 128 1.14 -11.74 -7.55
C VAL A 128 0.87 -10.75 -6.42
N ILE A 129 1.48 -9.55 -6.52
CA ILE A 129 1.21 -8.43 -5.61
C ILE A 129 0.57 -7.30 -6.42
N PRO A 130 -0.76 -7.26 -6.56
CA PRO A 130 -1.43 -6.07 -7.06
C PRO A 130 -1.33 -4.96 -6.02
N VAL A 131 -0.89 -3.77 -6.45
CA VAL A 131 -0.82 -2.59 -5.59
C VAL A 131 -2.00 -1.68 -5.91
N HIS A 132 -2.75 -1.28 -4.89
CA HIS A 132 -3.86 -0.35 -5.03
C HIS A 132 -3.35 1.09 -4.94
N MET A 133 -2.87 1.63 -6.07
CA MET A 133 -2.17 2.92 -6.12
C MET A 133 -3.10 4.12 -5.96
N LEU A 134 -2.62 5.11 -5.20
CA LEU A 134 -3.26 6.44 -5.11
C LEU A 134 -4.75 6.37 -4.72
N GLY A 135 -5.09 5.45 -3.83
CA GLY A 135 -6.45 5.29 -3.31
C GLY A 135 -7.40 4.47 -4.18
N SER A 136 -6.98 3.97 -5.34
CA SER A 136 -7.87 3.27 -6.27
C SER A 136 -7.67 1.76 -6.23
N PRO A 137 -8.76 0.97 -6.28
CA PRO A 137 -8.66 -0.47 -6.45
C PRO A 137 -8.03 -0.84 -7.80
N ALA A 138 -7.17 -1.87 -7.81
CA ALA A 138 -6.82 -2.60 -9.02
C ALA A 138 -8.03 -3.38 -9.56
N ARG A 139 -7.95 -3.95 -10.77
CA ARG A 139 -8.92 -4.92 -11.31
C ARG A 139 -8.78 -6.25 -10.58
N ILE A 140 -8.98 -6.20 -9.27
CA ILE A 140 -8.62 -7.29 -8.36
C ILE A 140 -9.38 -8.59 -8.64
N ARG A 141 -10.60 -8.53 -9.18
CA ARG A 141 -11.36 -9.73 -9.52
C ARG A 141 -10.70 -10.51 -10.64
N GLU A 142 -10.37 -9.83 -11.71
CA GLU A 142 -9.68 -10.41 -12.87
C GLU A 142 -8.32 -10.97 -12.46
N ILE A 143 -7.59 -10.25 -11.60
CA ILE A 143 -6.30 -10.72 -11.07
C ILE A 143 -6.48 -12.00 -10.24
N ILE A 144 -7.47 -12.05 -9.35
CA ILE A 144 -7.76 -13.24 -8.54
C ILE A 144 -8.18 -14.44 -9.42
N GLU A 145 -9.00 -14.23 -10.44
CA GLU A 145 -9.41 -15.29 -11.37
C GLU A 145 -8.21 -15.89 -12.10
N ILE A 146 -7.31 -15.04 -12.61
CA ILE A 146 -6.07 -15.47 -13.27
C ILE A 146 -5.16 -16.21 -12.28
N ALA A 147 -4.95 -15.64 -11.08
CA ALA A 147 -4.11 -16.25 -10.05
C ALA A 147 -4.64 -17.64 -9.64
N LYS A 148 -5.95 -17.75 -9.39
CA LYS A 148 -6.60 -19.01 -9.02
C LYS A 148 -6.45 -20.08 -10.11
N LYS A 149 -6.63 -19.71 -11.38
CA LYS A 149 -6.47 -20.64 -12.54
C LYS A 149 -5.04 -21.20 -12.60
N ASN A 150 -4.06 -20.42 -12.15
CA ASN A 150 -2.64 -20.78 -12.20
C ASN A 150 -2.06 -21.24 -10.84
N GLY A 151 -2.89 -21.36 -9.80
CA GLY A 151 -2.45 -21.82 -8.48
C GLY A 151 -1.54 -20.83 -7.75
N LEU A 152 -1.66 -19.52 -8.05
CA LEU A 152 -0.84 -18.46 -7.48
C LEU A 152 -1.49 -17.85 -6.25
N LYS A 153 -0.66 -17.38 -5.31
CA LYS A 153 -1.08 -16.57 -4.17
C LYS A 153 -1.30 -15.11 -4.58
N VAL A 154 -2.29 -14.46 -3.98
CA VAL A 154 -2.59 -13.03 -4.18
C VAL A 154 -2.34 -12.29 -2.87
N LEU A 155 -1.33 -11.43 -2.86
CA LEU A 155 -1.02 -10.51 -1.77
C LEU A 155 -1.41 -9.08 -2.19
N GLU A 156 -2.46 -8.52 -1.63
CA GLU A 156 -2.86 -7.14 -1.94
C GLU A 156 -2.00 -6.14 -1.17
N ASP A 157 -1.25 -5.29 -1.89
CA ASP A 157 -0.59 -4.12 -1.28
C ASP A 157 -1.58 -2.95 -1.24
N THR A 158 -2.10 -2.69 -0.05
CA THR A 158 -3.13 -1.67 0.19
C THR A 158 -2.57 -0.44 0.93
N ALA A 159 -1.24 -0.28 0.93
CA ALA A 159 -0.55 0.80 1.64
C ALA A 159 -0.99 2.22 1.22
N GLN A 160 -1.65 2.37 0.08
CA GLN A 160 -2.13 3.66 -0.43
C GLN A 160 -3.66 3.73 -0.60
N ALA A 161 -4.41 2.67 -0.25
CA ALA A 161 -5.84 2.59 -0.59
C ALA A 161 -6.73 2.15 0.59
N LEU A 162 -6.32 2.40 1.83
CA LEU A 162 -7.15 2.12 2.99
C LEU A 162 -8.51 2.83 2.85
N GLY A 163 -9.58 2.06 2.96
CA GLY A 163 -10.96 2.54 2.78
C GLY A 163 -11.53 2.33 1.37
N ALA A 164 -10.72 2.05 0.36
CA ALA A 164 -11.20 1.67 -0.97
C ALA A 164 -11.91 0.30 -0.96
N SER A 165 -12.77 0.06 -1.95
CA SER A 165 -13.55 -1.19 -2.02
C SER A 165 -13.90 -1.59 -3.45
N VAL A 166 -14.24 -2.87 -3.62
CA VAL A 166 -14.85 -3.42 -4.83
C VAL A 166 -16.08 -4.22 -4.41
N ASP A 167 -17.26 -3.90 -4.94
CA ASP A 167 -18.58 -4.47 -4.56
C ASP A 167 -18.85 -4.46 -3.06
N GLY A 168 -18.49 -3.37 -2.39
CA GLY A 168 -18.68 -3.19 -0.95
C GLY A 168 -17.67 -3.96 -0.07
N ARG A 169 -16.78 -4.76 -0.65
CA ARG A 169 -15.67 -5.41 0.08
C ARG A 169 -14.42 -4.55 0.04
N ARG A 170 -13.79 -4.34 1.18
CA ARG A 170 -12.55 -3.54 1.28
C ARG A 170 -11.40 -4.20 0.53
N VAL A 171 -10.61 -3.41 -0.22
CA VAL A 171 -9.36 -3.92 -0.79
C VAL A 171 -8.39 -4.32 0.31
N GLY A 172 -7.55 -5.32 0.05
CA GLY A 172 -6.73 -6.00 1.06
C GLY A 172 -7.42 -7.22 1.68
N SER A 173 -8.77 -7.36 1.51
CA SER A 173 -9.55 -8.49 2.05
C SER A 173 -10.00 -9.50 0.99
N LEU A 174 -9.61 -9.30 -0.25
CA LEU A 174 -10.10 -10.08 -1.39
C LEU A 174 -9.15 -11.21 -1.78
N GLY A 175 -7.83 -10.99 -1.66
CA GLY A 175 -6.77 -11.97 -1.89
C GLY A 175 -6.54 -12.96 -0.75
N ASP A 176 -5.42 -13.68 -0.77
CA ASP A 176 -4.99 -14.59 0.31
C ASP A 176 -4.55 -13.80 1.56
N ALA A 177 -3.91 -12.65 1.36
CA ALA A 177 -3.57 -11.69 2.41
C ALA A 177 -3.55 -10.27 1.85
N GLY A 178 -3.65 -9.28 2.75
CA GLY A 178 -3.50 -7.86 2.43
C GLY A 178 -2.54 -7.17 3.39
N THR A 179 -1.84 -6.16 2.89
CA THR A 179 -0.88 -5.38 3.67
C THR A 179 -1.23 -3.90 3.67
N PHE A 180 -0.97 -3.24 4.79
CA PHE A 180 -1.23 -1.81 4.99
C PHE A 180 -0.01 -1.13 5.61
N SER A 181 0.09 0.16 5.37
CA SER A 181 1.09 1.03 5.97
C SER A 181 0.42 2.12 6.79
N PHE A 182 1.00 2.41 7.95
CA PHE A 182 0.63 3.54 8.81
C PHE A 182 1.78 4.53 8.95
N ASP A 183 2.61 4.62 7.90
CA ASP A 183 3.61 5.67 7.75
C ASP A 183 2.98 7.06 7.89
N PHE A 184 3.79 8.06 8.23
CA PHE A 184 3.36 9.43 8.47
C PHE A 184 2.44 10.00 7.38
N TYR A 185 2.68 9.67 6.12
CA TYR A 185 1.91 10.20 4.97
C TYR A 185 0.66 9.39 4.61
N LYS A 186 0.29 8.34 5.36
CA LYS A 186 -0.85 7.47 5.00
C LYS A 186 -2.20 8.05 5.45
N THR A 187 -3.30 7.43 4.98
CA THR A 187 -4.68 7.84 5.28
C THR A 187 -4.94 7.90 6.79
N ILE A 188 -4.44 6.92 7.53
CA ILE A 188 -4.24 6.97 8.99
C ILE A 188 -2.77 6.68 9.29
N THR A 189 -2.26 7.22 10.38
CA THR A 189 -0.83 7.09 10.72
C THR A 189 -0.61 6.71 12.18
N THR A 190 0.48 5.96 12.40
CA THR A 190 1.07 5.73 13.73
C THR A 190 2.50 6.31 13.84
N GLY A 191 2.85 7.19 12.90
CA GLY A 191 4.21 7.65 12.65
C GLY A 191 4.96 6.66 11.77
N GLU A 192 5.16 5.46 12.26
CA GLU A 192 5.58 4.24 11.56
C GLU A 192 4.68 3.09 12.01
N GLY A 193 4.34 2.18 11.09
CA GLY A 193 3.51 1.02 11.38
C GLY A 193 3.01 0.31 10.12
N GLY A 194 2.54 -0.90 10.28
CA GLY A 194 1.92 -1.69 9.23
C GLY A 194 0.98 -2.75 9.80
N MET A 195 0.23 -3.38 8.91
CA MET A 195 -0.70 -4.44 9.25
C MET A 195 -0.72 -5.50 8.14
N VAL A 196 -0.75 -6.77 8.52
CA VAL A 196 -1.10 -7.89 7.65
C VAL A 196 -2.50 -8.33 8.01
N ILE A 197 -3.38 -8.50 7.03
CA ILE A 197 -4.73 -9.05 7.24
C ILE A 197 -4.96 -10.31 6.40
N THR A 198 -5.77 -11.24 6.89
CA THR A 198 -6.13 -12.45 6.17
C THR A 198 -7.39 -13.09 6.75
N ASN A 199 -8.07 -13.95 5.98
CA ASN A 199 -9.12 -14.84 6.45
C ASN A 199 -8.60 -16.24 6.78
N ASP A 200 -7.37 -16.56 6.38
CA ASP A 200 -6.75 -17.86 6.61
C ASP A 200 -6.02 -17.88 7.95
N LYS A 201 -6.42 -18.81 8.83
CA LYS A 201 -5.86 -18.93 10.16
C LYS A 201 -4.39 -19.34 10.18
N ASP A 202 -4.00 -20.21 9.26
CA ASP A 202 -2.62 -20.73 9.22
C ASP A 202 -1.67 -19.63 8.71
N THR A 203 -2.10 -18.83 7.72
CA THR A 203 -1.39 -17.63 7.27
C THR A 203 -1.23 -16.62 8.41
N TYR A 204 -2.29 -16.39 9.22
CA TYR A 204 -2.22 -15.50 10.38
C TYR A 204 -1.22 -16.00 11.43
N ILE A 205 -1.29 -17.29 11.79
CA ILE A 205 -0.36 -17.89 12.77
C ILE A 205 1.08 -17.71 12.29
N ARG A 206 1.38 -18.08 11.05
CA ARG A 206 2.72 -17.91 10.47
C ARG A 206 3.18 -16.44 10.45
N ALA A 207 2.29 -15.49 10.13
CA ALA A 207 2.59 -14.07 10.16
C ALA A 207 2.92 -13.59 11.58
N SER A 208 2.13 -14.00 12.56
CA SER A 208 2.33 -13.66 13.98
C SER A 208 3.65 -14.20 14.51
N GLU A 209 3.93 -15.49 14.26
CA GLU A 209 5.17 -16.14 14.67
C GLU A 209 6.39 -15.52 14.00
N TYR A 210 6.33 -15.28 12.66
CA TYR A 210 7.45 -14.68 11.93
C TYR A 210 7.77 -13.26 12.41
N ALA A 211 6.74 -12.49 12.76
CA ALA A 211 6.90 -11.13 13.27
C ALA A 211 7.46 -11.07 14.71
N ASP A 212 7.58 -12.21 15.38
CA ASP A 212 8.01 -12.30 16.79
C ASP A 212 8.98 -13.48 17.05
N HIS A 213 10.09 -13.51 16.33
CA HIS A 213 11.17 -14.51 16.52
C HIS A 213 10.73 -15.99 16.42
N GLY A 214 9.61 -16.28 15.79
CA GLY A 214 9.05 -17.62 15.65
C GLY A 214 8.30 -18.14 16.88
N HIS A 215 7.99 -17.29 17.87
CA HIS A 215 7.21 -17.67 19.04
C HIS A 215 5.84 -18.23 18.67
N ASP A 216 5.48 -19.41 19.20
CA ASP A 216 4.19 -20.07 18.97
C ASP A 216 3.01 -19.42 19.74
N HIS A 217 3.32 -18.44 20.58
CA HIS A 217 2.36 -17.72 21.41
C HIS A 217 1.45 -18.63 22.23
N ASN A 218 1.99 -19.74 22.76
CA ASN A 218 1.25 -20.70 23.55
C ASN A 218 0.79 -20.09 24.89
N PRO A 219 -0.52 -19.86 25.09
CA PRO A 219 -1.05 -19.18 26.28
C PRO A 219 -0.93 -20.02 27.56
N ALA A 220 -0.60 -21.32 27.45
CA ALA A 220 -0.48 -22.23 28.59
C ALA A 220 0.85 -22.10 29.33
N VAL A 221 1.84 -21.43 28.75
CA VAL A 221 3.18 -21.26 29.32
C VAL A 221 3.57 -19.78 29.33
N GLY A 222 4.51 -19.41 30.20
CA GLY A 222 5.12 -18.09 30.14
C GLY A 222 5.99 -17.93 28.88
N ARG A 223 6.12 -16.71 28.40
CA ARG A 223 6.83 -16.39 27.12
C ARG A 223 8.23 -16.99 27.01
N ALA A 224 8.98 -17.09 28.11
CA ALA A 224 10.31 -17.68 28.12
C ALA A 224 10.31 -19.18 27.79
N LEU A 225 9.17 -19.86 27.98
CA LEU A 225 8.99 -21.30 27.76
C LEU A 225 8.17 -21.61 26.49
N GLU A 226 7.75 -20.59 25.73
CA GLU A 226 7.07 -20.78 24.44
C GLU A 226 7.97 -21.51 23.44
N GLY A 227 7.36 -22.32 22.58
CA GLY A 227 8.02 -22.97 21.46
C GLY A 227 8.46 -21.95 20.39
N ARG A 228 9.24 -22.44 19.44
CA ARG A 228 9.67 -21.70 18.24
C ARG A 228 9.39 -22.57 17.02
N SER A 229 8.44 -22.14 16.20
CA SER A 229 8.04 -22.89 15.00
C SER A 229 9.11 -22.84 13.91
N PHE A 230 9.77 -21.68 13.77
CA PHE A 230 10.85 -21.41 12.80
C PHE A 230 11.61 -20.14 13.17
N LEU A 231 12.67 -19.82 12.41
CA LEU A 231 13.38 -18.56 12.58
C LEU A 231 12.53 -17.39 12.08
N GLY A 232 12.21 -16.48 12.98
CA GLY A 232 11.51 -15.23 12.69
C GLY A 232 12.39 -14.02 12.99
N PHE A 233 11.77 -12.85 13.06
CA PHE A 233 12.46 -11.60 13.36
C PHE A 233 11.63 -10.73 14.31
N ASN A 234 12.16 -9.57 14.74
CA ASN A 234 11.41 -8.61 15.55
C ASN A 234 10.77 -7.54 14.68
N TYR A 235 9.49 -7.72 14.37
CA TYR A 235 8.65 -6.74 13.67
C TYR A 235 7.45 -6.29 14.52
N ARG A 236 7.55 -6.42 15.84
CA ARG A 236 6.44 -6.10 16.77
C ARG A 236 6.12 -4.61 16.79
N MET A 237 4.85 -4.28 16.59
CA MET A 237 4.33 -2.95 16.88
C MET A 237 4.34 -2.69 18.40
N THR A 238 4.67 -1.47 18.82
CA THR A 238 4.61 -1.05 20.22
C THR A 238 3.20 -0.65 20.63
N GLU A 239 2.87 -0.70 21.95
CA GLU A 239 1.57 -0.25 22.48
C GLU A 239 1.31 1.24 22.16
N MET A 240 2.35 2.07 22.08
CA MET A 240 2.24 3.48 21.69
C MET A 240 1.72 3.65 20.26
N GLN A 241 2.28 2.89 19.31
CA GLN A 241 1.81 2.89 17.92
C GLN A 241 0.38 2.35 17.82
N GLY A 242 0.08 1.26 18.56
CA GLY A 242 -1.28 0.70 18.64
C GLY A 242 -2.30 1.71 19.17
N ALA A 243 -1.95 2.49 20.17
CA ALA A 243 -2.78 3.53 20.76
C ALA A 243 -3.11 4.65 19.74
N VAL A 244 -2.11 5.14 19.04
CA VAL A 244 -2.32 6.15 17.96
C VAL A 244 -3.17 5.55 16.84
N GLY A 245 -2.85 4.32 16.38
CA GLY A 245 -3.57 3.63 15.32
C GLY A 245 -5.04 3.40 15.65
N LEU A 246 -5.34 3.09 16.90
CA LEU A 246 -6.71 2.90 17.38
C LEU A 246 -7.54 4.19 17.28
N ALA A 247 -7.00 5.32 17.76
CA ALA A 247 -7.65 6.62 17.66
C ALA A 247 -7.85 7.07 16.20
N GLN A 248 -6.86 6.85 15.36
CA GLN A 248 -6.92 7.15 13.93
C GLN A 248 -7.93 6.27 13.19
N LEU A 249 -8.03 4.98 13.53
CA LEU A 249 -9.01 4.06 12.94
C LEU A 249 -10.46 4.48 13.28
N GLU A 250 -10.69 4.95 14.49
CA GLU A 250 -12.01 5.46 14.90
C GLU A 250 -12.44 6.69 14.10
N ARG A 251 -11.48 7.48 13.62
CA ARG A 251 -11.74 8.65 12.75
C ARG A 251 -11.82 8.32 11.27
N LEU A 252 -11.42 7.12 10.86
CA LEU A 252 -11.29 6.78 9.44
C LEU A 252 -12.58 7.02 8.63
N PRO A 253 -13.80 6.69 9.11
CA PRO A 253 -15.03 7.02 8.38
C PRO A 253 -15.18 8.52 8.10
N GLU A 254 -14.91 9.37 9.09
CA GLU A 254 -14.97 10.83 8.95
C GLU A 254 -13.89 11.35 7.99
N ILE A 255 -12.67 10.78 8.07
CA ILE A 255 -11.56 11.09 7.14
C ILE A 255 -11.99 10.83 5.69
N LEU A 256 -12.56 9.66 5.42
CA LEU A 256 -13.01 9.28 4.08
C LEU A 256 -14.14 10.17 3.57
N ASP A 257 -15.09 10.54 4.43
CA ASP A 257 -16.20 11.45 4.07
C ASP A 257 -15.72 12.85 3.73
N VAL A 258 -14.79 13.41 4.51
CA VAL A 258 -14.20 14.72 4.22
C VAL A 258 -13.38 14.68 2.92
N GLN A 259 -12.58 13.65 2.71
CA GLN A 259 -11.83 13.48 1.45
C GLN A 259 -12.76 13.39 0.25
N LYS A 260 -13.84 12.62 0.35
CA LYS A 260 -14.86 12.51 -0.71
C LYS A 260 -15.44 13.87 -1.08
N LYS A 261 -15.88 14.66 -0.08
CA LYS A 261 -16.42 16.00 -0.30
C LYS A 261 -15.40 16.92 -0.97
N ASN A 262 -14.16 16.91 -0.47
CA ASN A 262 -13.10 17.75 -1.01
C ASN A 262 -12.69 17.36 -2.44
N GLN A 263 -12.75 16.05 -2.77
CA GLN A 263 -12.43 15.53 -4.09
C GLN A 263 -13.50 15.87 -5.13
N GLU A 264 -14.78 15.78 -4.74
CA GLU A 264 -15.93 15.74 -5.66
C GLU A 264 -15.99 16.93 -6.64
N LYS A 265 -15.83 18.16 -6.15
CA LYS A 265 -15.88 19.37 -6.97
C LYS A 265 -14.74 19.42 -7.99
N ILE A 266 -13.52 19.07 -7.57
CA ILE A 266 -12.34 19.02 -8.43
C ILE A 266 -12.51 17.94 -9.50
N ARG A 267 -12.97 16.75 -9.10
CA ARG A 267 -13.21 15.62 -10.01
C ARG A 267 -14.27 15.95 -11.05
N ASN A 268 -15.39 16.57 -10.65
CA ASN A 268 -16.47 16.96 -11.55
C ASN A 268 -16.02 18.02 -12.58
N LEU A 269 -15.21 18.98 -12.16
CA LEU A 269 -14.59 19.95 -13.07
C LEU A 269 -13.75 19.25 -14.14
N LEU A 270 -12.82 18.39 -13.71
CA LEU A 270 -11.89 17.69 -14.60
C LEU A 270 -12.61 16.70 -15.54
N ALA A 271 -13.68 16.05 -15.07
CA ALA A 271 -14.50 15.15 -15.90
C ALA A 271 -15.17 15.85 -17.09
N ASN A 272 -15.44 17.15 -16.96
CA ASN A 272 -16.07 17.97 -18.02
C ASN A 272 -15.05 18.82 -18.81
N MET A 273 -13.75 18.70 -18.51
CA MET A 273 -12.72 19.48 -19.18
C MET A 273 -12.29 18.78 -20.48
N LYS A 274 -12.43 19.48 -21.61
CA LYS A 274 -11.98 18.95 -22.91
C LYS A 274 -10.48 18.61 -22.85
N GLY A 275 -10.11 17.46 -23.40
CA GLY A 275 -8.72 17.01 -23.43
C GLY A 275 -8.22 16.39 -22.12
N VAL A 276 -9.07 16.26 -21.11
CA VAL A 276 -8.78 15.56 -19.85
C VAL A 276 -9.54 14.24 -19.79
N GLN A 277 -8.88 13.18 -19.39
CA GLN A 277 -9.48 11.88 -19.11
C GLN A 277 -9.19 11.52 -17.65
N LEU A 278 -10.22 11.30 -16.84
CA LEU A 278 -10.03 10.79 -15.48
C LEU A 278 -9.53 9.36 -15.50
N ARG A 279 -8.75 8.98 -14.47
CA ARG A 279 -8.41 7.59 -14.20
C ARG A 279 -9.66 6.74 -14.08
N SER A 280 -9.65 5.55 -14.71
CA SER A 280 -10.75 4.59 -14.61
C SER A 280 -10.77 3.92 -13.22
N LEU A 281 -11.95 3.46 -12.82
CA LEU A 281 -12.14 2.54 -11.71
C LEU A 281 -12.60 1.18 -12.25
N PRO A 282 -12.22 0.06 -11.62
CA PRO A 282 -12.79 -1.23 -11.97
C PRO A 282 -14.30 -1.26 -11.71
N ALA A 283 -15.02 -2.17 -12.35
CA ALA A 283 -16.45 -2.35 -12.11
C ALA A 283 -16.72 -2.61 -10.61
N GLY A 284 -17.69 -1.88 -10.04
CA GLY A 284 -17.98 -1.92 -8.60
C GLY A 284 -16.93 -1.29 -7.69
N GLY A 285 -15.90 -0.67 -8.28
CA GLY A 285 -14.81 -0.03 -7.53
C GLY A 285 -15.19 1.33 -6.94
N VAL A 286 -14.78 1.55 -5.71
CA VAL A 286 -14.87 2.84 -5.00
C VAL A 286 -13.48 3.18 -4.47
N ASP A 287 -12.96 4.35 -4.82
CA ASP A 287 -11.65 4.79 -4.33
C ASP A 287 -11.73 5.35 -2.89
N SER A 288 -10.59 5.53 -2.25
CA SER A 288 -10.49 6.13 -0.91
C SER A 288 -10.43 7.65 -0.93
N HIS A 289 -10.66 8.28 -2.07
CA HIS A 289 -10.74 9.73 -2.27
C HIS A 289 -9.48 10.54 -1.89
N THR A 290 -8.34 9.86 -1.75
CA THR A 290 -7.07 10.50 -1.35
C THR A 290 -6.43 11.35 -2.44
N HIS A 291 -6.76 11.07 -3.71
CA HIS A 291 -6.18 11.74 -4.88
C HIS A 291 -7.22 11.91 -6.01
N VAL A 292 -7.01 12.91 -6.86
CA VAL A 292 -7.63 12.98 -8.18
C VAL A 292 -6.54 12.74 -9.22
N CYS A 293 -6.68 11.65 -10.00
CA CYS A 293 -5.75 11.27 -11.04
C CYS A 293 -6.40 11.45 -12.42
N PHE A 294 -5.69 12.08 -13.34
CA PHE A 294 -6.19 12.29 -14.70
C PHE A 294 -5.05 12.30 -15.73
N PHE A 295 -5.41 11.99 -16.95
CA PHE A 295 -4.51 11.93 -18.09
C PHE A 295 -4.72 13.14 -19.00
N LEU A 296 -3.62 13.69 -19.50
CA LEU A 296 -3.59 14.68 -20.57
C LEU A 296 -3.37 13.95 -21.91
N PRO A 297 -3.61 14.63 -23.06
CA PRO A 297 -3.50 14.01 -24.39
C PRO A 297 -2.10 13.43 -24.68
N ASP A 298 -1.04 14.12 -24.25
CA ASP A 298 0.35 13.75 -24.45
C ASP A 298 1.27 14.23 -23.31
N SER A 299 2.50 13.79 -23.32
CA SER A 299 3.49 14.09 -22.27
C SER A 299 3.90 15.56 -22.24
N GLN A 300 3.93 16.25 -23.39
CA GLN A 300 4.27 17.67 -23.44
C GLN A 300 3.18 18.51 -22.78
N LYS A 301 1.91 18.25 -23.12
CA LYS A 301 0.78 18.91 -22.48
C LYS A 301 0.72 18.63 -20.98
N ALA A 302 1.05 17.40 -20.56
CA ALA A 302 1.11 17.07 -19.15
C ALA A 302 2.19 17.86 -18.40
N ALA A 303 3.39 17.96 -18.97
CA ALA A 303 4.47 18.74 -18.39
C ALA A 303 4.13 20.23 -18.27
N ASP A 304 3.58 20.82 -19.36
CA ASP A 304 3.18 22.23 -19.40
C ASP A 304 2.02 22.53 -18.44
N PHE A 305 1.03 21.63 -18.38
CA PHE A 305 -0.10 21.74 -17.47
C PHE A 305 0.35 21.67 -16.01
N HIS A 306 1.18 20.66 -15.67
CA HIS A 306 1.78 20.53 -14.33
C HIS A 306 2.56 21.79 -13.94
N LYS A 307 3.45 22.28 -14.80
CA LYS A 307 4.21 23.51 -14.56
C LYS A 307 3.30 24.71 -14.30
N LYS A 308 2.24 24.86 -15.12
CA LYS A 308 1.31 25.99 -15.00
C LYS A 308 0.54 25.96 -13.67
N ILE A 309 -0.03 24.82 -13.29
CA ILE A 309 -0.82 24.73 -12.05
C ILE A 309 0.05 24.83 -10.80
N THR A 310 1.25 24.24 -10.79
CA THR A 310 2.19 24.32 -9.65
C THR A 310 2.74 25.72 -9.47
N SER A 311 3.04 26.44 -10.56
CA SER A 311 3.44 27.85 -10.52
C SER A 311 2.34 28.77 -9.97
N ALA A 312 1.05 28.38 -10.08
CA ALA A 312 -0.10 29.07 -9.49
C ALA A 312 -0.41 28.62 -8.04
N GLY A 313 0.45 27.77 -7.45
CA GLY A 313 0.35 27.32 -6.07
C GLY A 313 -0.61 26.13 -5.84
N VAL A 314 -0.95 25.37 -6.87
CA VAL A 314 -1.68 24.10 -6.74
C VAL A 314 -0.69 22.96 -6.56
N SER A 315 -0.83 22.19 -5.47
CA SER A 315 -0.01 20.99 -5.26
C SER A 315 -0.41 19.91 -6.26
N ALA A 316 0.54 19.42 -7.03
CA ALA A 316 0.33 18.37 -8.01
C ALA A 316 1.59 17.51 -8.15
N ILE A 317 1.42 16.25 -8.54
CA ILE A 317 2.48 15.29 -8.79
C ILE A 317 2.46 14.90 -10.27
N TYR A 318 3.63 14.86 -10.90
CA TYR A 318 3.86 14.34 -12.23
C TYR A 318 4.84 13.16 -12.14
N PHE A 319 4.36 11.95 -12.37
CA PHE A 319 5.09 10.73 -12.02
C PHE A 319 6.20 10.32 -13.01
N LYS A 320 6.25 10.88 -14.20
CA LYS A 320 7.29 10.53 -15.18
C LYS A 320 8.71 10.55 -14.60
N ASN A 321 9.00 11.53 -13.76
CA ASN A 321 10.33 11.74 -13.17
C ASN A 321 10.35 11.40 -11.66
N ASN A 322 9.38 10.63 -11.17
CA ASN A 322 9.32 10.30 -9.75
C ASN A 322 10.26 9.16 -9.41
N LEU A 323 11.22 9.41 -8.51
CA LEU A 323 12.24 8.46 -8.10
C LEU A 323 11.73 7.36 -7.16
N TRP A 324 10.54 7.54 -6.56
CA TRP A 324 10.03 6.66 -5.51
C TRP A 324 8.98 5.65 -5.98
N HIS A 325 8.29 5.93 -7.10
CA HIS A 325 7.10 5.18 -7.50
C HIS A 325 7.15 4.65 -8.93
N PHE A 326 8.15 4.99 -9.69
CA PHE A 326 8.28 4.53 -11.07
C PHE A 326 9.56 3.74 -11.26
N PHE A 327 9.43 2.46 -11.51
CA PHE A 327 10.50 1.47 -11.67
C PHE A 327 11.60 1.91 -12.66
N HIS A 328 11.22 2.60 -13.75
CA HIS A 328 12.14 3.18 -14.74
C HIS A 328 13.28 3.99 -14.10
N ASN A 329 13.04 4.62 -12.96
CA ASN A 329 13.97 5.52 -12.27
C ASN A 329 14.76 4.83 -11.12
N TRP A 330 14.63 3.51 -10.93
CA TRP A 330 15.28 2.80 -9.82
C TRP A 330 16.61 2.17 -10.26
N GLU A 331 17.65 2.98 -10.33
CA GLU A 331 18.99 2.58 -10.78
C GLU A 331 19.53 1.34 -10.04
N HIS A 332 19.27 1.23 -8.74
CA HIS A 332 19.69 0.09 -7.91
C HIS A 332 18.94 -1.21 -8.27
N LEU A 333 17.68 -1.16 -8.69
CA LEU A 333 16.99 -2.34 -9.20
C LEU A 333 17.50 -2.71 -10.60
N LEU A 334 17.64 -1.71 -11.49
CA LEU A 334 18.10 -1.92 -12.86
C LEU A 334 19.52 -2.54 -12.88
N SER A 335 20.38 -2.14 -11.95
CA SER A 335 21.72 -2.70 -11.77
C SER A 335 21.79 -3.93 -10.88
N LYS A 336 20.64 -4.44 -10.37
CA LYS A 336 20.57 -5.56 -9.42
C LYS A 336 21.48 -5.32 -8.18
N SER A 337 21.63 -4.06 -7.75
CA SER A 337 22.45 -3.68 -6.61
C SER A 337 21.71 -3.95 -5.31
N THR A 338 22.17 -4.91 -4.53
CA THR A 338 21.60 -5.28 -3.23
C THR A 338 22.64 -5.13 -2.12
N ALA A 339 22.20 -5.10 -0.86
CA ALA A 339 23.09 -5.05 0.29
C ALA A 339 23.90 -6.35 0.50
N TRP A 340 23.53 -7.42 -0.19
CA TRP A 340 24.14 -8.74 -0.02
C TRP A 340 25.27 -8.96 -1.01
N PRO A 341 26.44 -9.51 -0.58
CA PRO A 341 27.50 -9.92 -1.48
C PRO A 341 26.98 -10.89 -2.56
N GLY A 342 27.44 -10.73 -3.81
CA GLY A 342 27.02 -11.58 -4.93
C GLY A 342 25.62 -11.29 -5.46
N SER A 343 25.07 -10.10 -5.15
CA SER A 343 23.76 -9.64 -5.68
C SER A 343 22.58 -10.59 -5.39
N PHE A 344 22.58 -11.25 -4.23
CA PHE A 344 21.43 -12.07 -3.82
C PHE A 344 20.13 -11.24 -3.87
N PRO A 345 19.02 -11.77 -4.40
CA PRO A 345 18.76 -13.14 -4.90
C PRO A 345 19.04 -13.35 -6.40
N PHE A 346 19.62 -12.39 -7.11
CA PHE A 346 19.84 -12.41 -8.56
C PHE A 346 21.06 -13.24 -9.00
N CYS A 347 21.67 -14.00 -8.09
CA CYS A 347 22.80 -14.87 -8.39
C CYS A 347 22.33 -16.21 -8.97
N GLU A 348 23.21 -16.90 -9.72
CA GLU A 348 22.91 -18.19 -10.39
C GLU A 348 22.34 -19.28 -9.47
N THR A 349 22.68 -19.26 -8.17
CA THR A 349 22.19 -20.24 -7.20
C THR A 349 20.67 -20.16 -6.97
N PHE A 350 20.07 -18.98 -7.14
CA PHE A 350 18.66 -18.74 -6.85
C PHE A 350 17.87 -18.24 -8.08
N CYS A 351 18.55 -17.85 -9.12
CA CYS A 351 17.95 -17.32 -10.33
C CYS A 351 18.51 -18.02 -11.57
N ASP A 352 17.79 -19.04 -12.06
CA ASP A 352 18.12 -19.74 -13.32
C ASP A 352 17.87 -18.88 -14.58
N THR A 353 17.28 -17.71 -14.42
CA THR A 353 17.01 -16.79 -15.52
C THR A 353 17.67 -15.44 -15.23
N ASP A 354 18.45 -15.01 -16.19
CA ASP A 354 18.98 -13.66 -16.22
C ASP A 354 17.85 -12.70 -16.65
N ILE A 355 17.10 -12.21 -15.63
CA ILE A 355 16.12 -11.14 -15.87
C ILE A 355 16.91 -9.85 -16.06
N ASP A 356 16.86 -9.33 -17.27
CA ASP A 356 17.43 -8.03 -17.56
C ASP A 356 16.39 -6.95 -17.26
N TYR A 357 16.62 -6.21 -16.16
CA TYR A 357 15.79 -5.06 -15.80
C TYR A 357 16.25 -3.84 -16.58
N THR A 358 15.53 -3.50 -17.66
CA THR A 358 15.80 -2.29 -18.42
C THR A 358 14.76 -1.22 -18.14
N SER A 359 15.17 0.04 -18.23
CA SER A 359 14.25 1.17 -17.94
C SER A 359 13.05 1.21 -18.90
N ASP A 360 13.18 0.68 -20.11
CA ASP A 360 12.18 0.69 -21.19
C ASP A 360 11.33 -0.60 -21.27
N MET A 361 11.49 -1.54 -20.33
CA MET A 361 10.80 -2.83 -20.39
C MET A 361 9.28 -2.74 -20.15
N LEU A 362 8.77 -1.59 -19.69
CA LEU A 362 7.35 -1.33 -19.43
C LEU A 362 6.84 -0.09 -20.19
N PRO A 363 6.79 -0.14 -21.54
CA PRO A 363 6.46 1.02 -22.36
C PRO A 363 5.01 1.53 -22.17
N LYS A 364 4.07 0.66 -21.84
CA LYS A 364 2.68 1.05 -21.55
C LYS A 364 2.59 1.81 -20.23
N THR A 365 3.32 1.38 -19.21
CA THR A 365 3.43 2.09 -17.94
C THR A 365 4.02 3.48 -18.14
N GLU A 366 5.09 3.62 -18.91
CA GLU A 366 5.67 4.91 -19.25
C GLU A 366 4.67 5.80 -20.01
N GLN A 367 3.94 5.24 -20.97
CA GLN A 367 2.92 5.95 -21.73
C GLN A 367 1.82 6.54 -20.82
N TYR A 368 1.37 5.79 -19.80
CA TYR A 368 0.40 6.31 -18.84
C TYR A 368 1.02 7.37 -17.93
N LEU A 369 2.15 7.10 -17.29
CA LEU A 369 2.77 7.99 -16.31
C LEU A 369 3.25 9.29 -16.92
N SER A 370 3.72 9.28 -18.18
CA SER A 370 4.13 10.49 -18.90
C SER A 370 2.98 11.46 -19.20
N ARG A 371 1.72 11.02 -19.05
CA ARG A 371 0.51 11.84 -19.29
C ARG A 371 -0.30 12.08 -18.02
N THR A 372 0.12 11.53 -16.87
CA THR A 372 -0.64 11.52 -15.63
C THR A 372 -0.30 12.70 -14.74
N ILE A 373 -1.33 13.45 -14.36
CA ILE A 373 -1.25 14.43 -13.27
C ILE A 373 -2.09 13.94 -12.08
N VAL A 374 -1.54 14.11 -10.89
CA VAL A 374 -2.17 13.68 -9.64
C VAL A 374 -2.27 14.84 -8.66
N LEU A 375 -3.48 15.10 -8.18
CA LEU A 375 -3.76 16.10 -7.16
C LEU A 375 -4.02 15.39 -5.82
N PRO A 376 -3.18 15.58 -4.78
CA PRO A 376 -3.47 15.06 -3.46
C PRO A 376 -4.61 15.84 -2.80
N ILE A 377 -5.49 15.14 -2.10
CA ILE A 377 -6.64 15.71 -1.40
C ILE A 377 -6.34 15.79 0.09
N SER A 378 -6.18 17.00 0.63
CA SER A 378 -5.98 17.26 2.04
C SER A 378 -7.30 17.35 2.81
N LEU A 379 -7.32 16.92 4.07
CA LEU A 379 -8.44 17.11 5.00
C LEU A 379 -8.64 18.60 5.39
N LYS A 380 -7.60 19.42 5.24
CA LYS A 380 -7.60 20.86 5.59
C LYS A 380 -8.05 21.74 4.43
N LEU A 381 -8.45 21.17 3.28
CA LEU A 381 -8.99 21.97 2.20
C LEU A 381 -10.30 22.65 2.61
N THR A 382 -10.31 23.98 2.50
CA THR A 382 -11.51 24.78 2.66
C THR A 382 -12.24 24.94 1.32
N GLU A 383 -13.51 25.35 1.36
CA GLU A 383 -14.28 25.63 0.14
C GLU A 383 -13.58 26.66 -0.76
N ALA A 384 -13.07 27.74 -0.18
CA ALA A 384 -12.29 28.75 -0.91
C ALA A 384 -10.99 28.17 -1.51
N GLY A 385 -10.34 27.23 -0.81
CA GLY A 385 -9.17 26.51 -1.33
C GLY A 385 -9.51 25.63 -2.53
N ILE A 386 -10.63 24.91 -2.47
CA ILE A 386 -11.13 24.10 -3.57
C ILE A 386 -11.50 24.98 -4.77
N ASP A 387 -12.17 26.12 -4.55
CA ASP A 387 -12.51 27.09 -5.59
C ASP A 387 -11.27 27.66 -6.29
N LYS A 388 -10.24 27.97 -5.51
CA LYS A 388 -8.94 28.40 -6.06
C LYS A 388 -8.32 27.32 -6.93
N ILE A 389 -8.30 26.07 -6.46
CA ILE A 389 -7.79 24.93 -7.25
C ILE A 389 -8.57 24.82 -8.57
N CYS A 390 -9.89 24.82 -8.51
CA CYS A 390 -10.76 24.74 -9.69
C CYS A 390 -10.50 25.88 -10.67
N GLY A 391 -10.40 27.12 -10.23
CA GLY A 391 -10.10 28.27 -11.07
C GLY A 391 -8.74 28.19 -11.79
N VAL A 392 -7.72 27.68 -11.08
CA VAL A 392 -6.38 27.45 -11.66
C VAL A 392 -6.44 26.35 -12.73
N LEU A 393 -7.14 25.23 -12.45
CA LEU A 393 -7.31 24.13 -13.40
C LEU A 393 -8.05 24.58 -14.67
N GLU A 394 -9.14 25.33 -14.52
CA GLU A 394 -9.89 25.90 -15.66
C GLU A 394 -9.03 26.83 -16.53
N SER A 395 -8.27 27.72 -15.88
CA SER A 395 -7.36 28.63 -16.59
C SER A 395 -6.28 27.86 -17.35
N ALA A 396 -5.72 26.80 -16.75
CA ALA A 396 -4.74 25.95 -17.42
C ALA A 396 -5.36 25.19 -18.59
N GLY A 397 -6.56 24.62 -18.43
CA GLY A 397 -7.28 23.92 -19.50
C GLY A 397 -7.59 24.82 -20.70
N LYS A 398 -8.14 26.02 -20.48
CA LYS A 398 -8.42 27.00 -21.56
C LYS A 398 -7.20 27.42 -22.36
N THR A 399 -6.01 27.33 -21.78
CA THR A 399 -4.78 27.81 -22.43
C THR A 399 -4.03 26.70 -23.14
N LEU A 400 -4.08 25.45 -22.64
CA LEU A 400 -3.19 24.36 -23.06
C LEU A 400 -3.92 23.20 -23.74
N LEU A 401 -5.24 23.08 -23.58
CA LEU A 401 -6.06 21.99 -24.12
C LEU A 401 -7.03 22.46 -25.18
#